data_496c434e606c7492211c84fe22463a82
#
_entry.id   496c434e606c7492211c84fe22463a82
#
_cell.length_a   1.000
_cell.length_b   1.000
_cell.length_c   1.000
_cell.angle_alpha   90.00
_cell.angle_beta   90.00
_cell.angle_gamma   90.00
#
_symmetry.space_group_name_H-M   'P 1'
#
loop_
_entity.id
_entity.type
_entity.pdbx_description
1 polymer ?
#
loop_
_entity_poly.entity_id
_entity_poly.type
_entity_poly.pdbx_seq_one_letter_code
_entity_poly.pdbx_strand_id
1 'polypeptide(L)'
;REEEYEKEGTRVAPTTAEGINERMKLYKQKEYRDAEAAFRAALTLPGTGPVRFRKAKVAPAGPSAGFEARESSQAEILAAHYNRACCFAQMGEVDDGLECLKLSIENGFDDFKYLRTDKDVALLRDDKRFERLMDKYEPKGVVGALNELMKGNGGMNNPGGVVGMFMDKMKK
;
A
#
# COMPACT_ATOMS: atom_id res chain seq x y z
N ARG A 1 -11.13 -40.89 -12.94
CA ARG A 1 -10.74 -40.49 -11.54
C ARG A 1 -9.34 -39.86 -11.47
N GLU A 2 -8.47 -40.11 -12.42
CA GLU A 2 -7.11 -39.49 -12.46
C GLU A 2 -7.11 -38.10 -13.11
N GLU A 3 -8.05 -37.76 -13.97
CA GLU A 3 -8.14 -36.46 -14.66
C GLU A 3 -8.69 -35.28 -13.80
N GLU A 4 -9.28 -35.60 -12.63
CA GLU A 4 -9.78 -34.56 -11.71
C GLU A 4 -8.72 -34.01 -10.75
N TYR A 5 -7.59 -34.73 -10.55
CA TYR A 5 -6.51 -34.27 -9.66
C TYR A 5 -5.52 -33.27 -10.28
N GLU A 6 -5.44 -33.19 -11.62
CA GLU A 6 -4.54 -32.26 -12.30
C GLU A 6 -5.07 -30.81 -12.37
N LYS A 7 -6.30 -30.53 -11.97
CA LYS A 7 -6.90 -29.18 -12.00
C LYS A 7 -6.82 -28.40 -10.70
N GLU A 8 -6.36 -28.98 -9.62
CA GLU A 8 -5.90 -28.25 -8.44
C GLU A 8 -4.43 -27.88 -8.58
N GLY A 9 -4.09 -27.21 -9.68
CA GLY A 9 -2.83 -26.56 -9.84
C GLY A 9 -2.61 -25.63 -8.62
N THR A 10 -1.52 -25.86 -7.92
CA THR A 10 -0.95 -25.08 -6.82
C THR A 10 -1.41 -23.63 -6.90
N ARG A 11 -2.49 -23.27 -6.23
CA ARG A 11 -2.85 -21.87 -6.01
C ARG A 11 -1.73 -21.28 -5.16
N VAL A 12 -0.78 -20.65 -5.82
CA VAL A 12 0.20 -19.82 -5.13
C VAL A 12 -0.59 -18.83 -4.27
N ALA A 13 -0.32 -18.80 -2.97
CA ALA A 13 -1.01 -17.89 -2.08
C ALA A 13 -0.88 -16.46 -2.63
N PRO A 14 -1.96 -15.67 -2.68
CA PRO A 14 -1.93 -14.33 -3.25
C PRO A 14 -0.87 -13.49 -2.52
N THR A 15 -0.10 -12.72 -3.26
CA THR A 15 0.86 -11.77 -2.71
C THR A 15 0.16 -10.52 -2.21
N THR A 16 0.85 -9.72 -1.39
CA THR A 16 0.34 -8.41 -0.93
C THR A 16 -0.06 -7.53 -2.13
N ALA A 17 0.76 -7.47 -3.17
CA ALA A 17 0.48 -6.67 -4.37
C ALA A 17 -0.78 -7.14 -5.11
N GLU A 18 -0.94 -8.45 -5.33
CA GLU A 18 -2.14 -9.04 -5.93
C GLU A 18 -3.36 -8.78 -5.06
N GLY A 19 -3.21 -8.95 -3.75
CA GLY A 19 -4.23 -8.62 -2.78
C GLY A 19 -4.71 -7.18 -2.90
N ILE A 20 -3.81 -6.19 -3.00
CA ILE A 20 -4.16 -4.78 -3.19
C ILE A 20 -4.93 -4.59 -4.51
N ASN A 21 -4.47 -5.18 -5.61
CA ASN A 21 -5.11 -5.05 -6.92
C ASN A 21 -6.54 -5.63 -6.94
N GLU A 22 -6.77 -6.79 -6.35
CA GLU A 22 -8.13 -7.35 -6.29
C GLU A 22 -9.07 -6.50 -5.46
N ARG A 23 -8.59 -5.94 -4.37
CA ARG A 23 -9.38 -5.15 -3.42
C ARG A 23 -9.77 -3.77 -3.97
N MET A 24 -9.02 -3.28 -4.95
CA MET A 24 -9.43 -2.09 -5.70
C MET A 24 -10.74 -2.27 -6.45
N LYS A 25 -11.16 -3.50 -6.77
CA LYS A 25 -12.47 -3.76 -7.35
C LYS A 25 -13.59 -3.39 -6.38
N LEU A 26 -13.46 -3.74 -5.10
CA LEU A 26 -14.41 -3.37 -4.05
C LEU A 26 -14.51 -1.85 -3.91
N TYR A 27 -13.37 -1.15 -3.94
CA TYR A 27 -13.36 0.31 -3.91
C TYR A 27 -14.12 0.92 -5.09
N LYS A 28 -13.92 0.42 -6.30
CA LYS A 28 -14.66 0.86 -7.50
C LYS A 28 -16.16 0.59 -7.41
N GLN A 29 -16.56 -0.48 -6.74
CA GLN A 29 -17.95 -0.83 -6.47
C GLN A 29 -18.55 0.01 -5.32
N LYS A 30 -17.76 0.91 -4.72
CA LYS A 30 -18.11 1.74 -3.55
C LYS A 30 -18.36 0.95 -2.27
N GLU A 31 -17.90 -0.27 -2.19
CA GLU A 31 -17.92 -1.12 -1.00
C GLU A 31 -16.72 -0.78 -0.10
N TYR A 32 -16.70 0.48 0.37
CA TYR A 32 -15.51 1.07 1.01
C TYR A 32 -15.10 0.37 2.30
N ARG A 33 -16.07 -0.13 3.08
CA ARG A 33 -15.78 -0.85 4.33
C ARG A 33 -15.13 -2.20 4.05
N ASP A 34 -15.64 -2.93 3.08
CA ASP A 34 -15.07 -4.23 2.68
C ASP A 34 -13.72 -4.03 1.99
N ALA A 35 -13.58 -2.97 1.19
CA ALA A 35 -12.31 -2.59 0.60
C ALA A 35 -11.25 -2.27 1.67
N GLU A 36 -11.59 -1.48 2.70
CA GLU A 36 -10.68 -1.18 3.82
C GLU A 36 -10.23 -2.46 4.53
N ALA A 37 -11.19 -3.28 4.96
CA ALA A 37 -10.90 -4.54 5.65
C ALA A 37 -10.00 -5.44 4.79
N ALA A 38 -10.26 -5.47 3.50
CA ALA A 38 -9.48 -6.23 2.54
C ALA A 38 -8.06 -5.66 2.36
N PHE A 39 -7.86 -4.33 2.24
CA PHE A 39 -6.53 -3.72 2.20
C PHE A 39 -5.73 -3.99 3.48
N ARG A 40 -6.39 -3.92 4.64
CA ARG A 40 -5.76 -4.27 5.92
C ARG A 40 -5.30 -5.73 5.95
N ALA A 41 -6.13 -6.66 5.48
CA ALA A 41 -5.78 -8.07 5.40
C ALA A 41 -4.62 -8.33 4.40
N ALA A 42 -4.48 -7.52 3.34
CA ALA A 42 -3.38 -7.65 2.39
C ALA A 42 -2.01 -7.51 3.05
N LEU A 43 -1.88 -6.68 4.07
CA LEU A 43 -0.63 -6.47 4.80
C LEU A 43 -0.13 -7.72 5.55
N THR A 44 -0.97 -8.75 5.70
CA THR A 44 -0.61 -10.03 6.32
C THR A 44 -0.16 -11.09 5.31
N LEU A 45 -0.27 -10.79 4.01
CA LEU A 45 0.13 -11.70 2.94
C LEU A 45 1.64 -11.61 2.67
N PRO A 46 2.23 -12.67 2.08
CA PRO A 46 3.60 -12.61 1.59
C PRO A 46 3.77 -11.49 0.57
N GLY A 47 4.78 -10.63 0.76
CA GLY A 47 5.07 -9.51 -0.12
C GLY A 47 6.29 -9.72 -1.00
N THR A 48 6.76 -8.62 -1.58
CA THR A 48 7.98 -8.54 -2.40
C THR A 48 9.17 -7.97 -1.62
N GLY A 49 9.00 -7.73 -0.32
CA GLY A 49 10.02 -7.19 0.57
C GLY A 49 11.12 -8.20 0.95
N PRO A 50 11.90 -7.86 1.97
CA PRO A 50 13.00 -8.70 2.41
C PRO A 50 12.51 -10.05 2.94
N VAL A 51 13.35 -11.05 2.80
CA VAL A 51 13.11 -12.39 3.33
C VAL A 51 13.44 -12.40 4.82
N ARG A 52 12.50 -12.81 5.65
CA ARG A 52 12.78 -13.12 7.05
C ARG A 52 13.24 -14.55 7.21
N PHE A 53 14.49 -14.75 7.57
CA PHE A 53 14.98 -16.04 8.04
C PHE A 53 14.31 -16.36 9.38
N ARG A 54 13.41 -17.33 9.41
CA ARG A 54 13.04 -17.93 10.68
C ARG A 54 14.25 -18.74 11.17
N LYS A 55 14.94 -18.28 12.19
CA LYS A 55 15.78 -19.14 13.01
C LYS A 55 14.86 -20.10 13.76
N ALA A 56 14.51 -21.21 13.11
CA ALA A 56 13.87 -22.31 13.83
C ALA A 56 14.89 -22.85 14.83
N LYS A 57 14.55 -22.89 16.11
CA LYS A 57 15.37 -23.53 17.14
C LYS A 57 15.54 -25.03 16.91
N VAL A 58 14.64 -25.60 16.13
CA VAL A 58 14.67 -26.99 15.63
C VAL A 58 14.20 -26.94 14.19
N ALA A 59 15.00 -27.46 13.28
CA ALA A 59 14.60 -27.58 11.88
C ALA A 59 13.38 -28.51 11.78
N PRO A 60 12.21 -28.05 11.28
CA PRO A 60 11.09 -28.95 11.05
C PRO A 60 11.52 -29.99 10.01
N ALA A 61 11.33 -31.26 10.31
CA ALA A 61 11.51 -32.34 9.33
C ALA A 61 10.32 -32.29 8.35
N GLY A 62 10.56 -31.97 7.09
CA GLY A 62 9.52 -32.00 6.06
C GLY A 62 9.72 -30.99 4.93
N PRO A 63 8.83 -31.01 3.90
CA PRO A 63 8.91 -30.14 2.74
C PRO A 63 8.80 -28.64 3.02
N SER A 64 8.32 -28.25 4.21
CA SER A 64 8.22 -26.86 4.66
C SER A 64 9.46 -26.39 5.42
N ALA A 65 10.48 -27.23 5.60
CA ALA A 65 11.75 -26.85 6.19
C ALA A 65 12.48 -25.87 5.25
N GLY A 66 12.50 -24.60 5.60
CA GLY A 66 13.15 -23.55 4.81
C GLY A 66 12.19 -22.64 4.02
N PHE A 67 10.89 -22.68 4.26
CA PHE A 67 9.96 -21.73 3.64
C PHE A 67 10.18 -20.34 4.25
N GLU A 68 10.80 -19.49 3.46
CA GLU A 68 11.05 -18.09 3.78
C GLU A 68 9.83 -17.26 3.36
N ALA A 69 9.03 -16.82 4.33
CA ALA A 69 7.97 -15.86 4.04
C ALA A 69 8.62 -14.48 3.76
N ARG A 70 8.40 -13.94 2.58
CA ARG A 70 8.75 -12.54 2.27
C ARG A 70 7.78 -11.61 2.98
N GLU A 71 8.30 -10.56 3.58
CA GLU A 71 7.47 -9.48 4.12
C GLU A 71 6.92 -8.61 3.00
N SER A 72 5.91 -7.82 3.32
CA SER A 72 5.48 -6.75 2.42
C SER A 72 6.61 -5.75 2.25
N SER A 73 6.85 -5.32 1.02
CA SER A 73 7.78 -4.23 0.73
C SER A 73 7.23 -2.92 1.24
N GLN A 74 8.12 -1.94 1.44
CA GLN A 74 7.71 -0.61 1.87
C GLN A 74 6.69 0.02 0.90
N ALA A 75 6.85 -0.21 -0.41
CA ALA A 75 5.91 0.25 -1.43
C ALA A 75 4.52 -0.40 -1.28
N GLU A 76 4.44 -1.67 -0.96
CA GLU A 76 3.18 -2.36 -0.71
C GLU A 76 2.51 -1.86 0.57
N ILE A 77 3.28 -1.63 1.62
CA ILE A 77 2.78 -1.10 2.90
C ILE A 77 2.20 0.30 2.72
N LEU A 78 2.96 1.22 2.10
CA LEU A 78 2.48 2.59 1.87
C LEU A 78 1.23 2.62 0.98
N ALA A 79 1.18 1.78 -0.07
CA ALA A 79 0.03 1.70 -0.96
C ALA A 79 -1.22 1.18 -0.24
N ALA A 80 -1.08 0.14 0.59
CA ALA A 80 -2.19 -0.38 1.39
C ALA A 80 -2.73 0.69 2.36
N HIS A 81 -1.86 1.40 3.08
CA HIS A 81 -2.29 2.45 4.00
C HIS A 81 -2.92 3.64 3.28
N TYR A 82 -2.38 4.04 2.10
CA TYR A 82 -2.98 5.09 1.29
C TYR A 82 -4.41 4.73 0.84
N ASN A 83 -4.60 3.52 0.30
CA ASN A 83 -5.90 3.05 -0.15
C ASN A 83 -6.91 2.93 1.01
N ARG A 84 -6.45 2.54 2.21
CA ARG A 84 -7.27 2.57 3.42
C ARG A 84 -7.70 3.99 3.78
N ALA A 85 -6.79 4.97 3.68
CA ALA A 85 -7.12 6.37 3.90
C ALA A 85 -8.19 6.87 2.92
N CYS A 86 -8.11 6.48 1.64
CA CYS A 86 -9.16 6.76 0.66
C CYS A 86 -10.51 6.13 1.04
N CYS A 87 -10.51 4.86 1.50
CA CYS A 87 -11.75 4.21 1.97
C CYS A 87 -12.37 4.98 3.14
N PHE A 88 -11.59 5.32 4.16
CA PHE A 88 -12.06 6.08 5.31
C PHE A 88 -12.57 7.47 4.93
N ALA A 89 -11.89 8.16 4.00
CA ALA A 89 -12.35 9.44 3.46
C ALA A 89 -13.73 9.32 2.80
N GLN A 90 -13.96 8.27 2.01
CA GLN A 90 -15.26 8.03 1.37
C GLN A 90 -16.37 7.63 2.37
N MET A 91 -16.00 7.05 3.50
CA MET A 91 -16.93 6.71 4.58
C MET A 91 -17.19 7.88 5.55
N GLY A 92 -16.43 8.97 5.45
CA GLY A 92 -16.51 10.10 6.40
C GLY A 92 -15.78 9.86 7.73
N GLU A 93 -14.98 8.81 7.83
CA GLU A 93 -14.21 8.44 9.02
C GLU A 93 -12.86 9.16 9.01
N VAL A 94 -12.88 10.46 9.29
CA VAL A 94 -11.71 11.36 9.12
C VAL A 94 -10.55 10.99 10.04
N ASP A 95 -10.82 10.55 11.27
CA ASP A 95 -9.78 10.20 12.25
C ASP A 95 -8.93 9.02 11.76
N ASP A 96 -9.58 7.94 11.37
CA ASP A 96 -8.91 6.73 10.86
C ASP A 96 -8.25 7.00 9.50
N GLY A 97 -8.88 7.84 8.68
CA GLY A 97 -8.33 8.25 7.39
C GLY A 97 -7.01 9.01 7.54
N LEU A 98 -6.93 9.98 8.45
CA LEU A 98 -5.71 10.74 8.71
C LEU A 98 -4.61 9.88 9.35
N GLU A 99 -4.97 8.93 10.22
CA GLU A 99 -3.96 8.01 10.77
C GLU A 99 -3.41 7.08 9.69
N CYS A 100 -4.26 6.54 8.80
CA CYS A 100 -3.80 5.75 7.66
C CYS A 100 -2.94 6.56 6.70
N LEU A 101 -3.30 7.83 6.44
CA LEU A 101 -2.51 8.71 5.60
C LEU A 101 -1.12 8.97 6.21
N LYS A 102 -1.06 9.22 7.51
CA LYS A 102 0.20 9.37 8.26
C LYS A 102 1.06 8.11 8.13
N LEU A 103 0.49 6.92 8.34
CA LEU A 103 1.21 5.66 8.19
C LEU A 103 1.74 5.46 6.77
N SER A 104 1.00 5.88 5.75
CA SER A 104 1.49 5.84 4.36
C SER A 104 2.71 6.74 4.18
N ILE A 105 2.68 7.97 4.70
CA ILE A 105 3.81 8.92 4.63
C ILE A 105 5.02 8.39 5.41
N GLU A 106 4.83 7.87 6.62
CA GLU A 106 5.89 7.29 7.44
C GLU A 106 6.54 6.05 6.78
N ASN A 107 5.80 5.36 5.91
CA ASN A 107 6.31 4.26 5.08
C ASN A 107 6.84 4.72 3.71
N GLY A 108 7.07 6.02 3.51
CA GLY A 108 7.78 6.55 2.38
C GLY A 108 6.92 7.14 1.25
N PHE A 109 5.63 7.40 1.50
CA PHE A 109 4.83 8.17 0.56
C PHE A 109 5.34 9.63 0.55
N ASP A 110 5.76 10.12 -0.61
CA ASP A 110 6.42 11.42 -0.75
C ASP A 110 5.85 12.32 -1.85
N ASP A 111 4.76 11.91 -2.49
CA ASP A 111 4.07 12.75 -3.47
C ASP A 111 3.01 13.65 -2.79
N PHE A 112 3.52 14.66 -2.07
CA PHE A 112 2.66 15.62 -1.36
C PHE A 112 1.80 16.45 -2.31
N LYS A 113 2.30 16.72 -3.54
CA LYS A 113 1.53 17.42 -4.57
C LYS A 113 0.30 16.61 -4.97
N TYR A 114 0.46 15.30 -5.13
CA TYR A 114 -0.65 14.40 -5.41
C TYR A 114 -1.66 14.39 -4.25
N LEU A 115 -1.20 14.29 -2.99
CA LEU A 115 -2.07 14.36 -1.81
C LEU A 115 -2.93 15.63 -1.77
N ARG A 116 -2.39 16.76 -2.19
CA ARG A 116 -3.10 18.04 -2.21
C ARG A 116 -4.16 18.13 -3.31
N THR A 117 -4.13 17.25 -4.30
CA THR A 117 -5.01 17.30 -5.47
C THR A 117 -5.91 16.09 -5.63
N ASP A 118 -5.61 14.97 -4.96
CA ASP A 118 -6.38 13.75 -5.09
C ASP A 118 -7.79 13.91 -4.51
N LYS A 119 -8.79 13.56 -5.32
CA LYS A 119 -10.20 13.66 -4.97
C LYS A 119 -10.62 12.64 -3.92
N ASP A 120 -9.95 11.50 -3.88
CA ASP A 120 -10.31 10.40 -3.00
C ASP A 120 -10.03 10.70 -1.53
N VAL A 121 -9.09 11.61 -1.24
CA VAL A 121 -8.79 12.10 0.11
C VAL A 121 -9.28 13.54 0.36
N ALA A 122 -10.17 14.07 -0.48
CA ALA A 122 -10.65 15.44 -0.37
C ALA A 122 -11.20 15.76 1.03
N LEU A 123 -12.01 14.88 1.59
CA LEU A 123 -12.60 15.07 2.92
C LEU A 123 -11.54 15.16 4.04
N LEU A 124 -10.41 14.46 3.89
CA LEU A 124 -9.32 14.54 4.86
C LEU A 124 -8.59 15.90 4.78
N ARG A 125 -8.51 16.51 3.57
CA ARG A 125 -7.89 17.82 3.40
C ARG A 125 -8.66 18.96 4.06
N ASP A 126 -9.96 18.81 4.22
CA ASP A 126 -10.81 19.81 4.87
C ASP A 126 -10.60 19.86 6.39
N ASP A 127 -9.96 18.86 6.97
CA ASP A 127 -9.63 18.82 8.39
C ASP A 127 -8.29 19.53 8.68
N LYS A 128 -8.28 20.34 9.73
CA LYS A 128 -7.07 21.12 10.16
C LYS A 128 -5.86 20.24 10.46
N ARG A 129 -6.06 18.97 10.78
CA ARG A 129 -4.99 18.02 11.06
C ARG A 129 -4.24 17.61 9.79
N PHE A 130 -4.88 17.69 8.63
CA PHE A 130 -4.20 17.43 7.35
C PHE A 130 -3.05 18.43 7.14
N GLU A 131 -3.29 19.73 7.32
CA GLU A 131 -2.23 20.73 7.16
C GLU A 131 -1.10 20.54 8.18
N ARG A 132 -1.42 20.14 9.42
CA ARG A 132 -0.39 19.80 10.42
C ARG A 132 0.45 18.59 9.99
N LEU A 133 -0.18 17.62 9.33
CA LEU A 133 0.51 16.46 8.77
C LEU A 133 1.45 16.88 7.64
N MET A 134 0.98 17.71 6.72
CA MET A 134 1.80 18.26 5.64
C MET A 134 2.94 19.12 6.19
N ASP A 135 2.67 19.98 7.17
CA ASP A 135 3.69 20.82 7.80
C ASP A 135 4.82 20.00 8.44
N LYS A 136 4.51 18.84 8.95
CA LYS A 136 5.48 17.95 9.60
C LYS A 136 6.34 17.18 8.61
N TYR A 137 5.76 16.71 7.51
CA TYR A 137 6.42 15.72 6.64
C TYR A 137 6.79 16.27 5.26
N GLU A 138 6.07 17.26 4.74
CA GLU A 138 6.35 17.84 3.42
C GLU A 138 7.66 18.64 3.46
N PRO A 139 8.68 18.30 2.64
CA PRO A 139 9.92 19.03 2.60
C PRO A 139 9.70 20.48 2.13
N LYS A 140 10.18 21.46 2.87
CA LYS A 140 10.03 22.88 2.59
C LYS A 140 11.33 23.53 2.12
N GLY A 141 11.23 24.61 1.37
CA GLY A 141 12.36 25.43 0.95
C GLY A 141 13.33 24.70 0.00
N VAL A 142 14.62 24.92 0.20
CA VAL A 142 15.69 24.36 -0.65
C VAL A 142 15.68 22.83 -0.70
N VAL A 143 15.37 22.17 0.41
CA VAL A 143 15.29 20.71 0.50
C VAL A 143 14.13 20.19 -0.35
N GLY A 144 12.98 20.85 -0.30
CA GLY A 144 11.83 20.52 -1.15
C GLY A 144 12.16 20.69 -2.64
N ALA A 145 12.77 21.82 -3.03
CA ALA A 145 13.18 22.07 -4.40
C ALA A 145 14.23 21.06 -4.90
N LEU A 146 15.18 20.68 -4.04
CA LEU A 146 16.21 19.68 -4.38
C LEU A 146 15.59 18.28 -4.57
N ASN A 147 14.66 17.88 -3.72
CA ASN A 147 13.96 16.61 -3.85
C ASN A 147 13.14 16.54 -5.13
N GLU A 148 12.44 17.62 -5.50
CA GLU A 148 11.70 17.68 -6.77
C GLU A 148 12.64 17.59 -7.98
N LEU A 149 13.79 18.23 -7.93
CA LEU A 149 14.82 18.17 -8.98
C LEU A 149 15.39 16.75 -9.13
N MET A 150 15.64 16.06 -8.03
CA MET A 150 16.14 14.67 -8.03
C MET A 150 15.10 13.68 -8.54
N LYS A 151 13.81 13.90 -8.26
CA LYS A 151 12.71 13.08 -8.80
C LYS A 151 12.58 13.23 -10.32
N GLY A 152 12.79 14.44 -10.85
CA GLY A 152 12.73 14.72 -12.30
C GLY A 152 13.82 14.01 -13.13
N ASN A 153 14.88 13.53 -12.51
CA ASN A 153 16.05 12.95 -13.18
C ASN A 153 16.06 11.40 -13.20
N GLY A 154 14.89 10.75 -13.12
CA GLY A 154 14.75 9.33 -13.49
C GLY A 154 15.23 8.32 -12.44
N GLY A 155 15.21 8.64 -11.17
CA GLY A 155 15.51 7.68 -10.12
C GLY A 155 14.43 6.62 -9.96
N MET A 156 14.80 5.34 -10.09
CA MET A 156 13.96 4.14 -9.94
C MET A 156 13.33 3.94 -8.54
N ASN A 157 13.45 4.91 -7.64
CA ASN A 157 13.02 4.82 -6.23
C ASN A 157 11.93 5.83 -5.87
N ASN A 158 11.03 6.15 -6.80
CA ASN A 158 9.87 6.98 -6.46
C ASN A 158 8.66 6.09 -6.07
N PRO A 159 8.40 5.84 -4.78
CA PRO A 159 7.21 5.09 -4.36
C PRO A 159 5.89 5.79 -4.73
N GLY A 160 5.90 7.11 -4.87
CA GLY A 160 4.77 7.87 -5.42
C GLY A 160 4.48 7.53 -6.88
N GLY A 161 5.54 7.23 -7.66
CA GLY A 161 5.39 6.68 -9.02
C GLY A 161 4.69 5.31 -9.03
N VAL A 162 4.90 4.50 -8.00
CA VAL A 162 4.23 3.20 -7.86
C VAL A 162 2.76 3.39 -7.47
N VAL A 163 2.45 4.28 -6.54
CA VAL A 163 1.06 4.60 -6.18
C VAL A 163 0.34 5.28 -7.35
N GLY A 164 0.97 6.25 -8.02
CA GLY A 164 0.43 6.88 -9.22
C GLY A 164 0.22 5.87 -10.36
N MET A 165 1.15 4.93 -10.56
CA MET A 165 1.04 3.85 -11.54
C MET A 165 -0.08 2.87 -11.20
N PHE A 166 -0.28 2.57 -9.92
CA PHE A 166 -1.41 1.78 -9.44
C PHE A 166 -2.72 2.55 -9.58
N MET A 167 -2.72 3.85 -9.28
CA MET A 167 -3.92 4.70 -9.33
C MET A 167 -4.30 5.07 -10.78
N ASP A 168 -3.35 5.33 -11.69
CA ASP A 168 -3.64 5.59 -13.11
C ASP A 168 -4.17 4.38 -13.87
N LYS A 169 -3.73 3.16 -13.53
CA LYS A 169 -4.34 1.94 -14.05
C LYS A 169 -5.78 1.73 -13.57
N MET A 170 -6.21 2.43 -12.55
CA MET A 170 -7.54 2.34 -11.96
C MET A 170 -8.54 3.34 -12.55
N LYS A 171 -8.06 4.40 -13.24
CA LYS A 171 -8.91 5.42 -13.87
C LYS A 171 -9.26 5.10 -15.32
N LYS A 172 -8.72 4.01 -15.91
CA LYS A 172 -9.06 3.47 -17.20
C LYS A 172 -9.86 2.19 -17.07
#